data_eeb1190302a2951cab62c9ad2f4ffcfb
#
_entry.id   eeb1190302a2951cab62c9ad2f4ffcfb
#
_cell.length_a   1.000
_cell.length_b   1.000
_cell.length_c   1.000
_cell.angle_alpha   90.00
_cell.angle_beta   90.00
_cell.angle_gamma   90.00
#
_symmetry.space_group_name_H-M   'P 1'
#
loop_
_entity.id
_entity.type
_entity.pdbx_description
1 polymer ?
#
loop_
_entity_poly.entity_id
_entity_poly.type
_entity_poly.pdbx_seq_one_letter_code
_entity_poly.pdbx_strand_id
1 'polypeptide(L)'
;MSRDSTLYIKSKSLAARILRLHTYLRKKGETVVSAQVVRSGTSIGANVSEALYASSRRDFLAKITIAQKECAETLYWLELLNDGGYFRSEKARSILDECEEILKMLVATTKKLSASPYEVRETGDEYDPDFTNPLTEGVEPS
;
A
#
# COMPACT_ATOMS: atom_id res chain seq x y z
N MET A 1 -15.05 5.01 12.69
CA MET A 1 -13.71 4.67 12.21
C MET A 1 -13.40 5.42 10.94
N SER A 2 -12.29 6.10 10.93
CA SER A 2 -11.99 7.04 9.86
C SER A 2 -11.34 6.33 8.66
N ARG A 3 -11.94 6.48 7.47
CA ARG A 3 -11.34 6.12 6.19
C ARG A 3 -10.63 7.33 5.57
N ASP A 4 -10.34 8.35 6.38
CA ASP A 4 -9.73 9.60 5.93
C ASP A 4 -8.21 9.58 6.02
N SER A 5 -7.62 8.42 6.33
CA SER A 5 -6.18 8.23 6.29
C SER A 5 -5.65 8.55 4.89
N THR A 6 -4.67 9.42 4.81
CA THR A 6 -4.01 9.79 3.55
C THR A 6 -3.45 8.53 2.86
N LEU A 7 -2.85 7.63 3.63
CA LEU A 7 -2.30 6.39 3.10
C LEU A 7 -3.39 5.50 2.49
N TYR A 8 -4.54 5.38 3.17
CA TYR A 8 -5.68 4.62 2.65
C TYR A 8 -6.19 5.23 1.33
N ILE A 9 -6.42 6.54 1.32
CA ILE A 9 -6.95 7.25 0.15
C ILE A 9 -6.00 7.10 -1.05
N LYS A 10 -4.71 7.32 -0.83
CA LYS A 10 -3.71 7.23 -1.90
C LYS A 10 -3.53 5.82 -2.42
N SER A 11 -3.50 4.82 -1.54
CA SER A 11 -3.34 3.42 -1.96
C SER A 11 -4.56 2.92 -2.72
N LYS A 12 -5.75 3.34 -2.33
CA LYS A 12 -6.99 3.01 -3.05
C LYS A 12 -7.04 3.69 -4.42
N SER A 13 -6.62 4.94 -4.49
CA SER A 13 -6.53 5.69 -5.75
C SER A 13 -5.55 5.03 -6.72
N LEU A 14 -4.37 4.62 -6.23
CA LEU A 14 -3.39 3.91 -7.03
C LEU A 14 -3.97 2.59 -7.55
N ALA A 15 -4.65 1.82 -6.70
CA ALA A 15 -5.28 0.56 -7.10
C ALA A 15 -6.28 0.77 -8.24
N ALA A 16 -7.09 1.81 -8.17
CA ALA A 16 -8.04 2.14 -9.23
C ALA A 16 -7.34 2.46 -10.55
N ARG A 17 -6.24 3.22 -10.51
CA ARG A 17 -5.41 3.49 -11.69
C ARG A 17 -4.82 2.21 -12.26
N ILE A 18 -4.36 1.30 -11.41
CA ILE A 18 -3.80 0.02 -11.83
C ILE A 18 -4.84 -0.87 -12.49
N LEU A 19 -6.08 -0.86 -12.01
CA LEU A 19 -7.18 -1.58 -12.67
C LEU A 19 -7.39 -1.07 -14.10
N ARG A 20 -7.36 0.25 -14.31
CA ARG A 20 -7.46 0.84 -15.65
C ARG A 20 -6.25 0.50 -16.51
N LEU A 21 -5.06 0.53 -15.93
CA LEU A 21 -3.83 0.13 -16.62
C LEU A 21 -3.89 -1.33 -17.05
N HIS A 22 -4.37 -2.21 -16.18
CA HIS A 22 -4.54 -3.64 -16.49
C HIS A 22 -5.44 -3.84 -17.72
N THR A 23 -6.59 -3.15 -17.76
CA THR A 23 -7.49 -3.21 -18.91
C THR A 23 -6.78 -2.76 -20.19
N TYR A 24 -6.06 -1.66 -20.13
CA TYR A 24 -5.29 -1.12 -21.27
C TYR A 24 -4.23 -2.11 -21.74
N LEU A 25 -3.45 -2.67 -20.83
CA LEU A 25 -2.37 -3.60 -21.16
C LEU A 25 -2.89 -4.88 -21.80
N ARG A 26 -4.01 -5.41 -21.31
CA ARG A 26 -4.62 -6.61 -21.88
C ARG A 26 -5.07 -6.37 -23.33
N LYS A 27 -5.62 -5.20 -23.62
CA LYS A 27 -5.98 -4.83 -25.00
C LYS A 27 -4.77 -4.73 -25.91
N LYS A 28 -3.59 -4.40 -25.35
CA LYS A 28 -2.32 -4.38 -26.07
C LYS A 28 -1.67 -5.75 -26.19
N GLY A 29 -2.27 -6.78 -25.61
CA GLY A 29 -1.74 -8.15 -25.63
C GLY A 29 -0.75 -8.47 -24.53
N GLU A 30 -0.50 -7.53 -23.61
CA GLU A 30 0.35 -7.80 -22.44
C GLU A 30 -0.52 -8.36 -21.32
N THR A 31 -0.35 -9.63 -20.98
CA THR A 31 -1.18 -10.33 -20.00
C THR A 31 -0.39 -10.86 -18.80
N VAL A 32 0.92 -11.05 -18.93
CA VAL A 32 1.76 -11.64 -17.88
C VAL A 32 2.10 -10.62 -16.80
N VAL A 33 2.75 -9.54 -17.17
CA VAL A 33 3.12 -8.47 -16.22
C VAL A 33 1.86 -7.73 -15.75
N SER A 34 0.88 -7.57 -16.64
CA SER A 34 -0.42 -7.00 -16.31
C SER A 34 -1.08 -7.73 -15.13
N ALA A 35 -1.06 -9.07 -15.14
CA ALA A 35 -1.60 -9.87 -14.03
C ALA A 35 -0.83 -9.64 -12.73
N GLN A 36 0.48 -9.51 -12.80
CA GLN A 36 1.33 -9.29 -11.62
C GLN A 36 1.11 -7.89 -11.02
N VAL A 37 1.04 -6.87 -11.86
CA VAL A 37 0.86 -5.50 -11.36
C VAL A 37 -0.52 -5.29 -10.75
N VAL A 38 -1.57 -5.92 -11.28
CA VAL A 38 -2.90 -5.80 -10.69
C VAL A 38 -2.98 -6.55 -9.37
N ARG A 39 -2.35 -7.71 -9.27
CA ARG A 39 -2.29 -8.48 -8.02
C ARG A 39 -1.60 -7.69 -6.91
N SER A 40 -0.36 -7.25 -7.18
CA SER A 40 0.42 -6.52 -6.17
C SER A 40 -0.16 -5.14 -5.88
N GLY A 41 -0.58 -4.42 -6.91
CA GLY A 41 -1.08 -3.06 -6.79
C GLY A 41 -2.40 -2.94 -6.03
N THR A 42 -3.29 -3.92 -6.17
CA THR A 42 -4.53 -3.96 -5.39
C THR A 42 -4.31 -4.44 -3.97
N SER A 43 -3.26 -5.24 -3.75
CA SER A 43 -2.90 -5.75 -2.43
C SER A 43 -2.40 -4.66 -1.48
N ILE A 44 -1.79 -3.59 -1.99
CA ILE A 44 -1.32 -2.48 -1.16
C ILE A 44 -2.47 -1.91 -0.34
N GLY A 45 -3.49 -1.42 -1.02
CA GLY A 45 -4.65 -0.81 -0.37
C GLY A 45 -5.47 -1.78 0.45
N ALA A 46 -5.55 -3.04 0.01
CA ALA A 46 -6.24 -4.08 0.77
C ALA A 46 -5.60 -4.27 2.15
N ASN A 47 -4.27 -4.31 2.21
CA ASN A 47 -3.55 -4.46 3.48
C ASN A 47 -3.59 -3.18 4.32
N VAL A 48 -3.53 -2.01 3.69
CA VAL A 48 -3.73 -0.75 4.42
C VAL A 48 -5.14 -0.70 5.02
N SER A 49 -6.15 -1.13 4.27
CA SER A 49 -7.52 -1.21 4.75
C SER A 49 -7.63 -2.14 5.97
N GLU A 50 -7.00 -3.30 5.92
CA GLU A 50 -6.97 -4.22 7.06
C GLU A 50 -6.23 -3.63 8.26
N ALA A 51 -5.15 -2.87 8.02
CA ALA A 51 -4.41 -2.19 9.07
C ALA A 51 -5.28 -1.16 9.81
N LEU A 52 -6.22 -0.50 9.13
CA LEU A 52 -7.16 0.42 9.77
C LEU A 52 -8.04 -0.27 10.83
N TYR A 53 -8.24 -1.58 10.70
CA TYR A 53 -9.06 -2.37 11.61
C TYR A 53 -8.22 -3.23 12.57
N ALA A 54 -6.90 -3.00 12.58
CA ALA A 54 -6.01 -3.77 13.46
C ALA A 54 -6.34 -3.54 14.92
N SER A 55 -6.33 -4.60 15.72
CA SER A 55 -6.64 -4.59 17.14
C SER A 55 -5.42 -4.60 18.04
N SER A 56 -4.23 -4.71 17.44
CA SER A 56 -2.97 -4.72 18.16
C SER A 56 -1.87 -4.10 17.31
N ARG A 57 -0.81 -3.66 17.97
CA ARG A 57 0.39 -3.15 17.31
C ARG A 57 1.01 -4.19 16.38
N ARG A 58 1.06 -5.44 16.84
CA ARG A 58 1.63 -6.55 16.06
C ARG A 58 0.83 -6.79 14.79
N ASP A 59 -0.50 -6.83 14.90
CA ASP A 59 -1.37 -7.00 13.74
C ASP A 59 -1.24 -5.83 12.75
N PHE A 60 -1.23 -4.60 13.26
CA PHE A 60 -1.03 -3.41 12.45
C PHE A 60 0.29 -3.48 11.68
N LEU A 61 1.39 -3.77 12.40
CA LEU A 61 2.73 -3.83 11.79
C LEU A 61 2.80 -4.93 10.75
N ALA A 62 2.17 -6.09 11.00
CA ALA A 62 2.12 -7.18 10.03
C ALA A 62 1.45 -6.74 8.72
N LYS A 63 0.31 -6.06 8.79
CA LYS A 63 -0.42 -5.59 7.61
C LYS A 63 0.34 -4.51 6.85
N ILE A 64 0.92 -3.54 7.56
CA ILE A 64 1.71 -2.47 6.94
C ILE A 64 2.98 -3.02 6.29
N THR A 65 3.62 -4.01 6.90
CA THR A 65 4.80 -4.66 6.31
C THR A 65 4.45 -5.38 5.01
N ILE A 66 3.32 -6.07 4.96
CA ILE A 66 2.85 -6.70 3.72
C ILE A 66 2.58 -5.63 2.67
N ALA A 67 1.86 -4.56 3.03
CA ALA A 67 1.58 -3.44 2.11
C ALA A 67 2.88 -2.84 1.54
N GLN A 68 3.89 -2.67 2.37
CA GLN A 68 5.20 -2.15 1.95
C GLN A 68 5.86 -3.06 0.92
N LYS A 69 5.88 -4.36 1.17
CA LYS A 69 6.45 -5.35 0.24
C LYS A 69 5.69 -5.37 -1.09
N GLU A 70 4.38 -5.34 -1.03
CA GLU A 70 3.53 -5.32 -2.24
C GLU A 70 3.71 -4.03 -3.03
N CYS A 71 3.93 -2.91 -2.34
CA CYS A 71 4.20 -1.61 -2.98
C CYS A 71 5.55 -1.63 -3.70
N ALA A 72 6.59 -2.19 -3.08
CA ALA A 72 7.89 -2.35 -3.70
C ALA A 72 7.81 -3.25 -4.94
N GLU A 73 7.07 -4.34 -4.87
CA GLU A 73 6.84 -5.21 -6.03
C GLU A 73 6.08 -4.49 -7.14
N THR A 74 5.06 -3.72 -6.79
CA THR A 74 4.27 -2.93 -7.75
C THR A 74 5.16 -1.92 -8.48
N LEU A 75 6.04 -1.23 -7.75
CA LEU A 75 6.99 -0.29 -8.33
C LEU A 75 7.88 -0.98 -9.36
N TYR A 76 8.39 -2.17 -9.03
CA TYR A 76 9.19 -2.96 -9.96
C TYR A 76 8.43 -3.26 -11.25
N TRP A 77 7.18 -3.75 -11.15
CA TRP A 77 6.38 -4.05 -12.35
C TRP A 77 6.09 -2.81 -13.19
N LEU A 78 5.80 -1.68 -12.54
CA LEU A 78 5.55 -0.41 -13.24
C LEU A 78 6.81 0.09 -13.97
N GLU A 79 7.97 -0.01 -13.33
CA GLU A 79 9.25 0.34 -13.96
C GLU A 79 9.52 -0.58 -15.17
N LEU A 80 9.27 -1.87 -15.02
CA LEU A 80 9.46 -2.85 -16.09
C LEU A 80 8.55 -2.55 -17.29
N LEU A 81 7.28 -2.21 -17.04
CA LEU A 81 6.34 -1.82 -18.10
C LEU A 81 6.78 -0.55 -18.83
N ASN A 82 7.32 0.42 -18.10
CA ASN A 82 7.87 1.62 -18.69
C ASN A 82 9.10 1.31 -19.54
N ASP A 83 10.02 0.53 -19.02
CA ASP A 83 11.24 0.12 -19.73
C ASP A 83 10.91 -0.70 -20.98
N GLY A 84 9.85 -1.49 -20.91
CA GLY A 84 9.35 -2.28 -22.03
C GLY A 84 8.55 -1.49 -23.07
N GLY A 85 8.29 -0.22 -22.82
CA GLY A 85 7.60 0.65 -23.79
C GLY A 85 6.08 0.50 -23.83
N TYR A 86 5.47 -0.05 -22.79
CA TYR A 86 4.03 -0.35 -22.78
C TYR A 86 3.13 0.84 -22.49
N PHE A 87 3.67 1.94 -21.96
CA PHE A 87 2.89 3.16 -21.78
C PHE A 87 3.78 4.40 -21.91
N ARG A 88 3.12 5.53 -22.20
CA ARG A 88 3.81 6.80 -22.48
C ARG A 88 4.54 7.30 -21.25
N SER A 89 5.72 7.88 -21.45
CA SER A 89 6.59 8.36 -20.41
C SER A 89 5.94 9.33 -19.40
N GLU A 90 5.02 10.18 -19.85
CA GLU A 90 4.31 11.12 -18.97
C GLU A 90 3.36 10.40 -18.02
N LYS A 91 2.55 9.46 -18.53
CA LYS A 91 1.65 8.63 -17.71
C LYS A 91 2.45 7.68 -16.82
N ALA A 92 3.54 7.13 -17.36
CA ALA A 92 4.44 6.28 -16.60
C ALA A 92 5.03 7.05 -15.41
N ARG A 93 5.50 8.27 -15.64
CA ARG A 93 6.08 9.10 -14.58
C ARG A 93 5.05 9.38 -13.49
N SER A 94 3.84 9.73 -13.85
CA SER A 94 2.77 10.03 -12.89
C SER A 94 2.45 8.85 -11.97
N ILE A 95 2.26 7.66 -12.53
CA ILE A 95 1.92 6.48 -11.74
C ILE A 95 3.12 5.97 -10.93
N LEU A 96 4.33 6.07 -11.48
CA LEU A 96 5.56 5.72 -10.77
C LEU A 96 5.76 6.63 -9.56
N ASP A 97 5.60 7.95 -9.72
CA ASP A 97 5.73 8.92 -8.64
C ASP A 97 4.71 8.66 -7.54
N GLU A 98 3.48 8.36 -7.91
CA GLU A 98 2.42 8.02 -6.95
C GLU A 98 2.78 6.76 -6.15
N CYS A 99 3.27 5.72 -6.82
CA CYS A 99 3.69 4.48 -6.18
C CYS A 99 4.88 4.71 -5.24
N GLU A 100 5.87 5.48 -5.68
CA GLU A 100 7.04 5.84 -4.85
C GLU A 100 6.62 6.63 -3.61
N GLU A 101 5.70 7.57 -3.74
CA GLU A 101 5.19 8.34 -2.60
C GLU A 101 4.54 7.43 -1.56
N ILE A 102 3.71 6.50 -2.00
CA ILE A 102 3.06 5.54 -1.10
C ILE A 102 4.11 4.65 -0.41
N LEU A 103 5.12 4.20 -1.16
CA LEU A 103 6.21 3.40 -0.60
C LEU A 103 6.94 4.15 0.51
N LYS A 104 7.25 5.42 0.29
CA LYS A 104 7.90 6.26 1.31
C LYS A 104 7.04 6.41 2.56
N MET A 105 5.73 6.58 2.39
CA MET A 105 4.79 6.66 3.51
C MET A 105 4.75 5.37 4.31
N LEU A 106 4.74 4.22 3.62
CA LEU A 106 4.74 2.91 4.26
C LEU A 106 6.04 2.65 5.03
N VAL A 107 7.17 2.97 4.42
CA VAL A 107 8.49 2.84 5.06
C VAL A 107 8.56 3.72 6.31
N ALA A 108 8.09 4.96 6.23
CA ALA A 108 8.08 5.87 7.37
C ALA A 108 7.21 5.33 8.51
N THR A 109 6.05 4.78 8.19
CA THR A 109 5.14 4.19 9.18
C THR A 109 5.80 2.99 9.88
N THR A 110 6.44 2.11 9.11
CA THR A 110 7.15 0.94 9.63
C THR A 110 8.29 1.36 10.56
N LYS A 111 9.09 2.34 10.14
CA LYS A 111 10.22 2.85 10.94
C LYS A 111 9.76 3.48 12.25
N LYS A 112 8.69 4.27 12.21
CA LYS A 112 8.13 4.91 13.40
C LYS A 112 7.74 3.86 14.45
N LEU A 113 7.10 2.77 14.01
CA LEU A 113 6.69 1.70 14.90
C LEU A 113 7.86 0.89 15.43
N SER A 114 8.84 0.60 14.58
CA SER A 114 10.04 -0.17 14.98
C SER A 114 10.92 0.59 15.97
N ALA A 115 10.92 1.93 15.91
CA ALA A 115 11.69 2.79 16.81
C ALA A 115 11.00 3.01 18.16
N SER A 116 9.74 2.58 18.32
CA SER A 116 8.99 2.74 19.56
C SER A 116 9.60 1.87 20.67
N PRO A 117 9.70 2.37 21.92
CA PRO A 117 10.23 1.61 23.05
C PRO A 117 9.31 0.50 23.52
N TYR A 118 8.09 0.41 22.99
CA TYR A 118 7.16 -0.63 23.38
C TYR A 118 7.44 -1.90 22.58
N GLU A 119 7.72 -2.99 23.29
CA GLU A 119 7.88 -4.29 22.65
C GLU A 119 6.57 -4.74 22.03
N VAL A 120 6.66 -5.40 20.87
CA VAL A 120 5.52 -6.07 20.26
C VAL A 120 5.21 -7.29 21.12
N ARG A 121 4.01 -7.36 21.69
CA ARG A 121 3.60 -8.51 22.50
C ARG A 121 3.58 -9.76 21.64
N GLU A 122 4.14 -10.85 22.16
CA GLU A 122 4.21 -12.13 21.45
C GLU A 122 2.86 -12.86 21.32
N THR A 123 1.82 -12.34 21.94
CA THR A 123 0.51 -12.98 22.03
C THR A 123 -0.36 -12.87 20.78
N GLY A 124 0.21 -12.46 19.67
CA GLY A 124 -0.44 -12.51 18.35
C GLY A 124 -1.57 -11.52 18.14
N ASP A 125 -2.73 -12.01 17.75
CA ASP A 125 -3.87 -11.20 17.34
C ASP A 125 -4.78 -10.81 18.51
N GLU A 126 -4.34 -10.95 19.75
CA GLU A 126 -5.13 -10.57 20.91
C GLU A 126 -5.38 -9.05 20.93
N TYR A 127 -6.59 -8.69 21.32
CA TYR A 127 -6.96 -7.28 21.49
C TYR A 127 -6.05 -6.59 22.49
N ASP A 128 -5.48 -5.47 22.06
CA ASP A 128 -4.60 -4.63 22.86
C ASP A 128 -5.31 -3.31 23.17
N PRO A 129 -5.83 -3.12 24.41
CA PRO A 129 -6.57 -1.90 24.73
C PRO A 129 -5.71 -0.64 24.72
N ASP A 130 -4.39 -0.76 24.81
CA ASP A 130 -3.46 0.38 24.80
C ASP A 130 -3.01 0.73 23.38
N PHE A 131 -3.41 -0.06 22.39
CA PHE A 131 -3.02 0.19 21.00
C PHE A 131 -3.78 1.37 20.42
N THR A 132 -3.02 2.37 19.94
CA THR A 132 -3.55 3.49 19.17
C THR A 132 -3.10 3.31 17.72
N ASN A 133 -4.07 3.22 16.81
CA ASN A 133 -3.78 3.00 15.39
C ASN A 133 -3.13 4.24 14.78
N PRO A 134 -1.87 4.15 14.27
CA PRO A 134 -1.17 5.31 13.72
C PRO A 134 -1.85 5.94 12.51
N LEU A 135 -2.67 5.19 11.78
CA LEU A 135 -3.37 5.70 10.59
C LEU A 135 -4.58 6.55 10.95
N THR A 136 -5.09 6.43 12.17
CA THR A 136 -6.24 7.19 12.65
C THR A 136 -5.87 8.23 13.70
N GLU A 137 -4.61 8.25 14.12
CA GLU A 137 -4.10 9.20 15.11
C GLU A 137 -4.13 10.61 14.53
N GLY A 138 -4.72 11.56 15.28
CA GLY A 138 -4.83 12.94 14.86
C GLY A 138 -5.97 13.24 13.89
N VAL A 139 -6.75 12.24 13.49
CA VAL A 139 -7.94 12.43 12.66
C VAL A 139 -9.12 12.69 13.59
N GLU A 140 -9.77 13.87 13.44
CA GLU A 140 -10.95 14.19 14.23
C GLU A 140 -12.11 13.29 13.83
N PRO A 141 -12.87 12.75 14.81
CA PRO A 141 -14.06 11.99 14.50
C PRO A 141 -15.08 12.92 13.83
N SER A 142 -15.54 12.51 12.65
CA SER A 142 -16.58 13.21 11.91
C SER A 142 -17.94 13.03 12.54
#